data_582a36f781f98f34aae47a78a98d27f6
#
_entry.id   582a36f781f98f34aae47a78a98d27f6
#
_cell.length_a   1.000
_cell.length_b   1.000
_cell.length_c   1.000
_cell.angle_alpha   90.00
_cell.angle_beta   90.00
_cell.angle_gamma   90.00
#
_symmetry.space_group_name_H-M   'P 1'
#
loop_
_entity.id
_entity.type
_entity.pdbx_description
1 polymer ?
#
loop_
_entity_poly.entity_id
_entity_poly.type
_entity_poly.pdbx_seq_one_letter_code
_entity_poly.pdbx_strand_id
1 'polypeptide(L)'
;MSKIIFIYFIFFNFLVHAEEKINIAYASSLHPIMQNILLEFGKEFNYKVASSSGGSGNLAQQVLQGAPFDMIISADQTWIQYLNNKHMLKDKQDWISNQLVFISNQKNDLMQLKIAENEKLCLADPQLAPLGTYSYQVIHFYQLKFAKKSILHIRDSASLLSNLKMGECDYGIIFASDLKKLNNRYHYQNIPTNTHQEIIYTIGIITHNSINEKFILFLNSEKTKIKLNDHGFIIRP
;
A
#
# COMPACT_ATOMS: atom_id res chain seq x y z
N MET A 1 32.86 71.36 13.61
CA MET A 1 32.46 70.21 14.49
C MET A 1 31.50 69.35 13.70
N SER A 2 31.99 68.28 13.04
CA SER A 2 31.19 67.38 12.25
C SER A 2 30.72 66.22 13.15
N LYS A 3 29.38 65.98 13.25
CA LYS A 3 28.83 64.90 14.02
C LYS A 3 28.68 63.69 13.08
N ILE A 4 29.48 62.63 13.33
CA ILE A 4 29.34 61.34 12.64
C ILE A 4 28.21 60.58 13.32
N ILE A 5 27.12 60.32 12.59
CA ILE A 5 26.02 59.45 13.03
C ILE A 5 26.37 58.02 12.64
N PHE A 6 26.63 57.16 13.63
CA PHE A 6 26.79 55.72 13.42
C PHE A 6 25.39 55.07 13.32
N ILE A 7 24.99 54.61 12.13
CA ILE A 7 23.78 53.84 11.93
C ILE A 7 24.14 52.38 12.17
N TYR A 8 23.67 51.79 13.28
CA TYR A 8 23.75 50.38 13.56
C TYR A 8 22.69 49.63 12.71
N PHE A 9 23.12 48.93 11.68
CA PHE A 9 22.28 48.01 10.91
C PHE A 9 22.14 46.73 11.75
N ILE A 10 20.99 46.54 12.40
CA ILE A 10 20.64 45.27 13.07
C ILE A 10 20.20 44.32 11.94
N PHE A 11 21.07 43.40 11.55
CA PHE A 11 20.71 42.27 10.69
C PHE A 11 19.83 41.29 11.52
N PHE A 12 18.53 41.40 11.34
CA PHE A 12 17.58 40.40 11.80
C PHE A 12 17.70 39.17 10.88
N ASN A 13 18.49 38.18 11.27
CA ASN A 13 18.52 36.90 10.61
C ASN A 13 17.15 36.23 10.79
N PHE A 14 16.26 36.40 9.84
CA PHE A 14 15.12 35.53 9.68
C PHE A 14 15.67 34.15 9.32
N LEU A 15 15.79 33.26 10.29
CA LEU A 15 15.90 31.82 10.04
C LEU A 15 14.59 31.38 9.36
N VAL A 16 14.60 31.40 8.02
CA VAL A 16 13.57 30.71 7.23
C VAL A 16 13.77 29.24 7.54
N HIS A 17 13.02 28.72 8.51
CA HIS A 17 12.89 27.28 8.68
C HIS A 17 12.21 26.78 7.41
N ALA A 18 13.00 26.20 6.49
CA ALA A 18 12.44 25.43 5.40
C ALA A 18 11.56 24.35 6.02
N GLU A 19 10.28 24.38 5.70
CA GLU A 19 9.31 23.40 6.23
C GLU A 19 9.74 22.02 5.73
N GLU A 20 10.25 21.20 6.65
CA GLU A 20 10.77 19.87 6.30
C GLU A 20 9.63 19.00 5.77
N LYS A 21 9.83 18.39 4.60
CA LYS A 21 8.81 17.66 3.86
C LYS A 21 9.28 16.24 3.56
N ILE A 22 8.35 15.28 3.62
CA ILE A 22 8.55 13.89 3.16
C ILE A 22 7.48 13.53 2.12
N ASN A 23 7.90 12.84 1.05
CA ASN A 23 7.02 12.33 0.00
C ASN A 23 7.03 10.80 0.00
N ILE A 24 5.88 10.17 0.21
CA ILE A 24 5.79 8.73 0.37
C ILE A 24 4.85 8.13 -0.68
N ALA A 25 5.35 7.17 -1.46
CA ALA A 25 4.54 6.32 -2.31
C ALA A 25 4.18 5.03 -1.58
N TYR A 26 2.92 4.59 -1.61
CA TYR A 26 2.52 3.34 -0.95
C TYR A 26 1.41 2.59 -1.69
N ALA A 27 1.45 1.26 -1.57
CA ALA A 27 0.45 0.37 -2.18
C ALA A 27 -0.97 0.71 -1.74
N SER A 28 -1.93 0.69 -2.68
CA SER A 28 -3.32 1.10 -2.46
C SER A 28 -4.05 0.32 -1.37
N SER A 29 -3.65 -0.92 -1.11
CA SER A 29 -4.17 -1.74 0.00
C SER A 29 -3.91 -1.15 1.39
N LEU A 30 -2.84 -0.32 1.52
CA LEU A 30 -2.50 0.39 2.75
C LEU A 30 -3.29 1.70 2.92
N HIS A 31 -3.97 2.20 1.86
CA HIS A 31 -4.51 3.56 1.84
C HIS A 31 -5.32 3.94 3.09
N PRO A 32 -6.27 3.13 3.57
CA PRO A 32 -7.10 3.53 4.71
C PRO A 32 -6.34 3.74 6.01
N ILE A 33 -5.31 2.92 6.27
CA ILE A 33 -4.51 3.05 7.49
C ILE A 33 -3.39 4.08 7.34
N MET A 34 -2.77 4.14 6.15
CA MET A 34 -1.67 5.06 5.89
C MET A 34 -2.09 6.53 5.99
N GLN A 35 -3.30 6.89 5.57
CA GLN A 35 -3.80 8.26 5.73
C GLN A 35 -3.73 8.72 7.19
N ASN A 36 -4.16 7.87 8.13
CA ASN A 36 -4.11 8.17 9.55
C ASN A 36 -2.66 8.20 10.08
N ILE A 37 -1.82 7.24 9.69
CA ILE A 37 -0.42 7.16 10.09
C ILE A 37 0.34 8.42 9.63
N LEU A 38 0.18 8.83 8.37
CA LEU A 38 0.83 10.00 7.80
C LEU A 38 0.39 11.30 8.45
N LEU A 39 -0.93 11.44 8.71
CA LEU A 39 -1.48 12.60 9.42
C LEU A 39 -0.93 12.71 10.84
N GLU A 40 -0.85 11.60 11.57
CA GLU A 40 -0.31 11.57 12.92
C GLU A 40 1.17 11.90 12.94
N PHE A 41 1.96 11.28 12.05
CA PHE A 41 3.38 11.58 11.92
C PHE A 41 3.62 13.07 11.64
N GLY A 42 2.90 13.64 10.66
CA GLY A 42 3.03 15.06 10.33
C GLY A 42 2.70 15.98 11.51
N LYS A 43 1.67 15.65 12.30
CA LYS A 43 1.28 16.41 13.49
C LYS A 43 2.28 16.26 14.64
N GLU A 44 2.75 15.04 14.90
CA GLU A 44 3.63 14.73 16.04
C GLU A 44 5.02 15.37 15.87
N PHE A 45 5.54 15.38 14.64
CA PHE A 45 6.88 15.89 14.34
C PHE A 45 6.90 17.24 13.63
N ASN A 46 5.74 17.83 13.38
CA ASN A 46 5.59 19.10 12.64
C ASN A 46 6.23 19.05 11.24
N TYR A 47 6.01 17.95 10.50
CA TYR A 47 6.48 17.76 9.13
C TYR A 47 5.35 17.90 8.13
N LYS A 48 5.65 18.44 6.95
CA LYS A 48 4.78 18.34 5.77
C LYS A 48 4.89 16.94 5.17
N VAL A 49 3.77 16.24 5.07
CA VAL A 49 3.72 14.91 4.47
C VAL A 49 2.91 14.96 3.18
N ALA A 50 3.56 14.64 2.06
CA ALA A 50 2.88 14.37 0.81
C ALA A 50 2.90 12.87 0.52
N SER A 51 1.88 12.37 -0.16
CA SER A 51 1.82 10.95 -0.45
C SER A 51 1.10 10.65 -1.76
N SER A 52 1.46 9.52 -2.37
CA SER A 52 0.79 8.93 -3.53
C SER A 52 0.43 7.48 -3.23
N SER A 53 -0.79 7.08 -3.58
CA SER A 53 -1.29 5.72 -3.40
C SER A 53 -1.64 5.11 -4.76
N GLY A 54 -1.28 3.84 -4.96
CA GLY A 54 -1.54 3.16 -6.23
C GLY A 54 -1.11 1.69 -6.23
N GLY A 55 -1.22 1.03 -7.38
CA GLY A 55 -0.63 -0.28 -7.59
C GLY A 55 0.89 -0.22 -7.50
N SER A 56 1.52 -1.21 -6.86
CA SER A 56 2.97 -1.21 -6.62
C SER A 56 3.79 -1.08 -7.90
N GLY A 57 3.37 -1.70 -9.00
CA GLY A 57 4.03 -1.57 -10.30
C GLY A 57 3.98 -0.15 -10.85
N ASN A 58 2.82 0.51 -10.78
CA ASN A 58 2.67 1.89 -11.24
C ASN A 58 3.53 2.86 -10.42
N LEU A 59 3.59 2.66 -9.10
CA LEU A 59 4.45 3.48 -8.22
C LEU A 59 5.93 3.26 -8.52
N ALA A 60 6.35 2.00 -8.75
CA ALA A 60 7.71 1.69 -9.14
C ALA A 60 8.10 2.34 -10.47
N GLN A 61 7.20 2.35 -11.46
CA GLN A 61 7.44 3.06 -12.73
C GLN A 61 7.58 4.57 -12.51
N GLN A 62 6.80 5.18 -11.64
CA GLN A 62 6.96 6.60 -11.29
C GLN A 62 8.34 6.88 -10.65
N VAL A 63 8.82 6.01 -9.75
CA VAL A 63 10.17 6.11 -9.18
C VAL A 63 11.23 6.06 -10.30
N LEU A 64 11.11 5.13 -11.25
CA LEU A 64 12.04 5.02 -12.40
C LEU A 64 12.03 6.26 -13.30
N GLN A 65 10.88 6.95 -13.39
CA GLN A 65 10.71 8.20 -14.14
C GLN A 65 11.18 9.44 -13.36
N GLY A 66 11.71 9.26 -12.15
CA GLY A 66 12.25 10.35 -11.33
C GLY A 66 11.20 11.10 -10.51
N ALA A 67 10.04 10.49 -10.23
CA ALA A 67 9.08 11.08 -9.30
C ALA A 67 9.76 11.35 -7.94
N PRO A 68 9.50 12.52 -7.32
CA PRO A 68 10.24 12.99 -6.15
C PRO A 68 9.74 12.32 -4.86
N PHE A 69 9.78 10.99 -4.83
CA PHE A 69 9.48 10.22 -3.64
C PHE A 69 10.75 10.02 -2.79
N ASP A 70 10.59 10.09 -1.48
CA ASP A 70 11.63 9.77 -0.51
C ASP A 70 11.62 8.29 -0.17
N MET A 71 10.43 7.68 -0.18
CA MET A 71 10.21 6.28 0.15
C MET A 71 9.10 5.68 -0.71
N ILE A 72 9.20 4.37 -0.96
CA ILE A 72 8.14 3.56 -1.54
C ILE A 72 7.80 2.38 -0.62
N ILE A 73 6.52 2.12 -0.37
CA ILE A 73 6.03 0.94 0.36
C ILE A 73 5.24 0.08 -0.61
N SER A 74 5.84 -1.03 -1.03
CA SER A 74 5.28 -1.95 -2.01
C SER A 74 4.65 -3.18 -1.32
N ALA A 75 3.51 -3.65 -1.83
CA ALA A 75 2.90 -4.92 -1.46
C ALA A 75 3.44 -6.11 -2.29
N ASP A 76 4.53 -5.90 -3.03
CA ASP A 76 5.19 -6.90 -3.86
C ASP A 76 6.69 -6.66 -3.84
N GLN A 77 7.42 -7.64 -3.30
CA GLN A 77 8.89 -7.59 -3.20
C GLN A 77 9.57 -7.57 -4.57
N THR A 78 8.94 -8.09 -5.62
CA THR A 78 9.48 -8.11 -6.97
C THR A 78 9.77 -6.70 -7.47
N TRP A 79 8.86 -5.75 -7.21
CA TRP A 79 9.06 -4.36 -7.60
C TRP A 79 10.16 -3.67 -6.79
N ILE A 80 10.26 -3.96 -5.49
CA ILE A 80 11.36 -3.44 -4.66
C ILE A 80 12.70 -4.01 -5.13
N GLN A 81 12.77 -5.31 -5.44
CA GLN A 81 13.98 -5.91 -5.98
C GLN A 81 14.33 -5.32 -7.35
N TYR A 82 13.35 -5.07 -8.21
CA TYR A 82 13.58 -4.43 -9.51
C TYR A 82 14.16 -3.02 -9.36
N LEU A 83 13.58 -2.18 -8.48
CA LEU A 83 14.11 -0.85 -8.19
C LEU A 83 15.52 -0.91 -7.58
N ASN A 84 15.77 -1.86 -6.69
CA ASN A 84 17.09 -2.06 -6.08
C ASN A 84 18.14 -2.43 -7.14
N ASN A 85 17.81 -3.34 -8.06
CA ASN A 85 18.67 -3.73 -9.17
C ASN A 85 18.95 -2.57 -10.15
N LYS A 86 18.07 -1.58 -10.21
CA LYS A 86 18.25 -0.32 -10.96
C LYS A 86 18.96 0.76 -10.17
N HIS A 87 19.45 0.46 -8.96
CA HIS A 87 20.12 1.40 -8.05
C HIS A 87 19.25 2.62 -7.68
N MET A 88 17.93 2.46 -7.71
CA MET A 88 16.98 3.51 -7.33
C MET A 88 16.75 3.58 -5.82
N LEU A 89 17.13 2.55 -5.09
CA LEU A 89 16.98 2.48 -3.64
C LEU A 89 18.34 2.59 -2.94
N LYS A 90 18.37 3.29 -1.82
CA LYS A 90 19.52 3.36 -0.91
C LYS A 90 19.50 2.22 0.10
N ASP A 91 18.30 1.81 0.51
CA ASP A 91 18.08 0.71 1.44
C ASP A 91 16.67 0.14 1.26
N LYS A 92 16.42 -1.04 1.82
CA LYS A 92 15.11 -1.68 1.87
C LYS A 92 14.95 -2.54 3.10
N GLN A 93 13.72 -2.62 3.63
CA GLN A 93 13.37 -3.51 4.73
C GLN A 93 11.96 -4.07 4.60
N ASP A 94 11.79 -5.33 4.97
CA ASP A 94 10.47 -5.92 5.12
C ASP A 94 9.79 -5.34 6.35
N TRP A 95 8.48 -5.10 6.27
CA TRP A 95 7.78 -4.37 7.32
C TRP A 95 6.63 -5.18 7.92
N ILE A 96 5.58 -5.42 7.14
CA ILE A 96 4.39 -6.16 7.57
C ILE A 96 3.99 -7.17 6.51
N SER A 97 3.10 -8.09 6.85
CA SER A 97 2.54 -9.05 5.90
C SER A 97 1.01 -9.04 5.89
N ASN A 98 0.42 -9.75 4.93
CA ASN A 98 -1.01 -9.88 4.76
C ASN A 98 -1.38 -11.31 4.34
N GLN A 99 -2.66 -11.60 4.29
CA GLN A 99 -3.20 -12.87 3.80
C GLN A 99 -4.26 -12.60 2.74
N LEU A 100 -4.61 -13.63 1.96
CA LEU A 100 -5.72 -13.58 1.03
C LEU A 100 -6.97 -14.23 1.63
N VAL A 101 -8.10 -13.69 1.23
CA VAL A 101 -9.40 -14.29 1.48
C VAL A 101 -10.21 -14.31 0.18
N PHE A 102 -10.92 -15.41 -0.03
CA PHE A 102 -11.99 -15.48 -1.00
C PHE A 102 -13.27 -14.94 -0.38
N ILE A 103 -13.99 -14.14 -1.10
CA ILE A 103 -15.29 -13.59 -0.68
C ILE A 103 -16.37 -13.93 -1.68
N SER A 104 -17.59 -14.11 -1.18
CA SER A 104 -18.77 -14.40 -2.01
C SER A 104 -20.03 -13.80 -1.38
N ASN A 105 -21.00 -13.40 -2.20
CA ASN A 105 -22.31 -12.93 -1.75
C ASN A 105 -23.18 -14.06 -1.16
N GLN A 106 -22.84 -15.32 -1.45
CA GLN A 106 -23.46 -16.52 -0.88
C GLN A 106 -22.36 -17.40 -0.26
N LYS A 107 -22.73 -18.33 0.62
CA LYS A 107 -21.78 -19.28 1.22
C LYS A 107 -21.29 -20.27 0.17
N ASN A 108 -20.12 -20.01 -0.42
CA ASN A 108 -19.48 -20.82 -1.45
C ASN A 108 -18.06 -21.21 -1.02
N ASP A 109 -17.59 -22.33 -1.54
CA ASP A 109 -16.20 -22.75 -1.43
C ASP A 109 -15.46 -22.40 -2.74
N LEU A 110 -14.33 -21.70 -2.64
CA LEU A 110 -13.51 -21.34 -3.78
C LEU A 110 -13.13 -22.55 -4.65
N MET A 111 -12.78 -23.67 -4.04
CA MET A 111 -12.36 -24.89 -4.76
C MET A 111 -13.48 -25.55 -5.56
N GLN A 112 -14.74 -25.28 -5.21
CA GLN A 112 -15.93 -25.83 -5.88
C GLN A 112 -16.71 -24.78 -6.65
N LEU A 113 -16.15 -23.57 -6.78
CA LEU A 113 -16.83 -22.42 -7.34
C LEU A 113 -17.20 -22.66 -8.82
N LYS A 114 -18.49 -22.57 -9.10
CA LYS A 114 -19.06 -22.50 -10.45
C LYS A 114 -19.76 -21.15 -10.60
N ILE A 115 -19.25 -20.34 -11.49
CA ILE A 115 -19.77 -18.99 -11.73
C ILE A 115 -20.87 -19.07 -12.78
N ALA A 116 -22.08 -18.63 -12.45
CA ALA A 116 -23.18 -18.55 -13.39
C ALA A 116 -22.92 -17.46 -14.47
N GLU A 117 -23.70 -17.48 -15.55
CA GLU A 117 -23.46 -16.54 -16.68
C GLU A 117 -23.61 -15.07 -16.32
N ASN A 118 -24.49 -14.78 -15.35
CA ASN A 118 -24.79 -13.43 -14.86
C ASN A 118 -23.92 -13.03 -13.66
N GLU A 119 -23.09 -13.93 -13.12
CA GLU A 119 -22.23 -13.67 -11.97
C GLU A 119 -20.83 -13.24 -12.38
N LYS A 120 -20.18 -12.43 -11.53
CA LYS A 120 -18.86 -11.85 -11.76
C LYS A 120 -17.87 -12.16 -10.63
N LEU A 121 -16.72 -12.71 -11.03
CA LEU A 121 -15.53 -12.81 -10.20
C LEU A 121 -14.64 -11.59 -10.46
N CYS A 122 -14.49 -10.74 -9.47
CA CYS A 122 -13.59 -9.60 -9.55
C CYS A 122 -12.19 -9.99 -9.07
N LEU A 123 -11.22 -9.75 -9.92
CA LEU A 123 -9.79 -9.95 -9.63
C LEU A 123 -9.03 -8.67 -9.95
N ALA A 124 -8.04 -8.34 -9.15
CA ALA A 124 -7.12 -7.28 -9.53
C ALA A 124 -6.30 -7.70 -10.77
N ASP A 125 -5.93 -6.74 -11.61
CA ASP A 125 -5.08 -7.00 -12.78
C ASP A 125 -3.65 -7.35 -12.32
N PRO A 126 -3.13 -8.53 -12.70
CA PRO A 126 -1.79 -8.97 -12.26
C PRO A 126 -0.65 -8.14 -12.85
N GLN A 127 -0.89 -7.39 -13.93
CA GLN A 127 0.11 -6.48 -14.51
C GLN A 127 0.19 -5.14 -13.75
N LEU A 128 -0.87 -4.78 -13.03
CA LEU A 128 -1.00 -3.47 -12.38
C LEU A 128 -0.93 -3.52 -10.86
N ALA A 129 -1.34 -4.65 -10.26
CA ALA A 129 -1.45 -4.76 -8.81
C ALA A 129 -1.00 -6.12 -8.27
N PRO A 130 -0.25 -6.15 -7.15
CA PRO A 130 0.20 -7.38 -6.49
C PRO A 130 -0.93 -8.34 -6.14
N LEU A 131 -2.08 -7.81 -5.71
CA LEU A 131 -3.25 -8.62 -5.40
C LEU A 131 -3.67 -9.51 -6.58
N GLY A 132 -3.55 -9.00 -7.81
CA GLY A 132 -3.81 -9.78 -9.02
C GLY A 132 -2.83 -10.93 -9.16
N THR A 133 -1.53 -10.67 -9.04
CA THR A 133 -0.48 -11.69 -9.10
C THR A 133 -0.75 -12.82 -8.10
N TYR A 134 -1.00 -12.49 -6.84
CA TYR A 134 -1.31 -13.49 -5.80
C TYR A 134 -2.62 -14.24 -6.08
N SER A 135 -3.67 -13.55 -6.52
CA SER A 135 -4.95 -14.17 -6.88
C SER A 135 -4.79 -15.20 -8.00
N TYR A 136 -4.00 -14.89 -9.02
CA TYR A 136 -3.72 -15.83 -10.11
C TYR A 136 -2.86 -17.01 -9.67
N GLN A 137 -1.95 -16.85 -8.71
CA GLN A 137 -1.21 -17.97 -8.11
C GLN A 137 -2.17 -18.96 -7.43
N VAL A 138 -3.16 -18.45 -6.67
CA VAL A 138 -4.20 -19.27 -6.04
C VAL A 138 -5.04 -20.01 -7.09
N ILE A 139 -5.52 -19.31 -8.13
CA ILE A 139 -6.30 -19.89 -9.23
C ILE A 139 -5.49 -21.01 -9.91
N HIS A 140 -4.23 -20.77 -10.17
CA HIS A 140 -3.33 -21.75 -10.79
C HIS A 140 -3.07 -22.96 -9.87
N PHE A 141 -2.82 -22.73 -8.59
CA PHE A 141 -2.57 -23.77 -7.60
C PHE A 141 -3.74 -24.78 -7.52
N TYR A 142 -4.97 -24.26 -7.49
CA TYR A 142 -6.18 -25.09 -7.47
C TYR A 142 -6.67 -25.51 -8.85
N GLN A 143 -5.98 -25.13 -9.93
CA GLN A 143 -6.35 -25.41 -11.32
C GLN A 143 -7.78 -24.95 -11.65
N LEU A 144 -8.24 -23.85 -11.04
CA LEU A 144 -9.58 -23.33 -11.26
C LEU A 144 -9.73 -22.78 -12.70
N LYS A 145 -10.88 -23.09 -13.32
CA LYS A 145 -11.19 -22.65 -14.68
C LYS A 145 -12.46 -21.82 -14.68
N PHE A 146 -12.33 -20.58 -15.07
CA PHE A 146 -13.45 -19.65 -15.20
C PHE A 146 -13.57 -19.16 -16.64
N ALA A 147 -14.80 -18.94 -17.11
CA ALA A 147 -15.02 -18.32 -18.41
C ALA A 147 -14.48 -16.88 -18.39
N LYS A 148 -13.75 -16.45 -19.43
CA LYS A 148 -13.20 -15.08 -19.49
C LYS A 148 -14.25 -14.00 -19.27
N LYS A 149 -15.48 -14.19 -19.78
CA LYS A 149 -16.62 -13.26 -19.62
C LYS A 149 -17.09 -13.11 -18.17
N SER A 150 -16.78 -14.07 -17.30
CA SER A 150 -17.14 -14.04 -15.87
C SER A 150 -16.09 -13.37 -15.01
N ILE A 151 -14.91 -13.06 -15.54
CA ILE A 151 -13.85 -12.37 -14.81
C ILE A 151 -13.89 -10.88 -15.15
N LEU A 152 -13.99 -10.06 -14.11
CA LEU A 152 -13.83 -8.61 -14.20
C LEU A 152 -12.46 -8.21 -13.65
N HIS A 153 -11.57 -7.74 -14.53
CA HIS A 153 -10.25 -7.26 -14.13
C HIS A 153 -10.35 -5.82 -13.62
N ILE A 154 -9.87 -5.61 -12.41
CA ILE A 154 -9.90 -4.33 -11.70
C ILE A 154 -8.47 -3.84 -11.51
N ARG A 155 -8.25 -2.55 -11.68
CA ARG A 155 -6.91 -1.93 -11.69
C ARG A 155 -6.08 -2.23 -10.43
N ASP A 156 -6.67 -2.15 -9.23
CA ASP A 156 -5.97 -2.30 -7.95
C ASP A 156 -6.91 -2.73 -6.81
N SER A 157 -6.35 -3.02 -5.62
CA SER A 157 -7.13 -3.49 -4.47
C SER A 157 -8.17 -2.47 -3.99
N ALA A 158 -7.88 -1.18 -4.02
CA ALA A 158 -8.81 -0.14 -3.59
C ALA A 158 -10.01 -0.03 -4.55
N SER A 159 -9.75 -0.09 -5.85
CA SER A 159 -10.78 -0.10 -6.89
C SER A 159 -11.62 -1.38 -6.82
N LEU A 160 -10.99 -2.55 -6.56
CA LEU A 160 -11.70 -3.82 -6.39
C LEU A 160 -12.64 -3.75 -5.19
N LEU A 161 -12.18 -3.23 -4.06
CA LEU A 161 -13.01 -3.03 -2.87
C LEU A 161 -14.21 -2.10 -3.14
N SER A 162 -14.02 -1.06 -3.95
CA SER A 162 -15.10 -0.15 -4.36
C SER A 162 -16.15 -0.86 -5.23
N ASN A 163 -15.74 -1.67 -6.20
CA ASN A 163 -16.65 -2.47 -7.03
C ASN A 163 -17.46 -3.47 -6.20
N LEU A 164 -16.82 -4.13 -5.23
CA LEU A 164 -17.51 -5.00 -4.28
C LEU A 164 -18.58 -4.24 -3.48
N LYS A 165 -18.26 -3.07 -2.94
CA LYS A 165 -19.21 -2.24 -2.19
C LYS A 165 -20.40 -1.81 -3.04
N MET A 166 -20.20 -1.53 -4.31
CA MET A 166 -21.26 -1.19 -5.26
C MET A 166 -22.12 -2.40 -5.67
N GLY A 167 -21.63 -3.63 -5.43
CA GLY A 167 -22.33 -4.86 -5.80
C GLY A 167 -22.12 -5.29 -7.26
N GLU A 168 -21.07 -4.77 -7.91
CA GLU A 168 -20.68 -5.13 -9.26
C GLU A 168 -20.00 -6.52 -9.34
N CYS A 169 -19.67 -7.10 -8.18
CA CYS A 169 -18.99 -8.38 -8.05
C CYS A 169 -19.74 -9.31 -7.11
N ASP A 170 -19.93 -10.56 -7.52
CA ASP A 170 -20.50 -11.62 -6.68
C ASP A 170 -19.41 -12.34 -5.89
N TYR A 171 -18.22 -12.44 -6.49
CA TYR A 171 -17.06 -13.11 -5.95
C TYR A 171 -15.82 -12.24 -6.06
N GLY A 172 -14.84 -12.47 -5.18
CA GLY A 172 -13.56 -11.81 -5.26
C GLY A 172 -12.48 -12.50 -4.44
N ILE A 173 -11.22 -12.22 -4.79
CA ILE A 173 -10.07 -12.52 -3.93
C ILE A 173 -9.51 -11.18 -3.50
N ILE A 174 -9.44 -10.97 -2.19
CA ILE A 174 -9.01 -9.71 -1.58
C ILE A 174 -7.96 -9.97 -0.49
N PHE A 175 -7.29 -8.91 -0.05
CA PHE A 175 -6.48 -8.97 1.16
C PHE A 175 -7.37 -9.10 2.41
N ALA A 176 -6.93 -9.89 3.40
CA ALA A 176 -7.64 -10.05 4.67
C ALA A 176 -7.83 -8.71 5.40
N SER A 177 -6.89 -7.78 5.26
CA SER A 177 -6.99 -6.42 5.78
C SER A 177 -8.17 -5.60 5.22
N ASP A 178 -8.76 -6.04 4.09
CA ASP A 178 -9.89 -5.37 3.46
C ASP A 178 -11.25 -5.88 3.93
N LEU A 179 -11.32 -7.03 4.64
CA LEU A 179 -12.58 -7.64 5.09
C LEU A 179 -13.45 -6.69 5.90
N LYS A 180 -12.88 -6.02 6.90
CA LYS A 180 -13.62 -5.10 7.77
C LYS A 180 -14.30 -3.96 7.02
N LYS A 181 -13.85 -3.66 5.80
CA LYS A 181 -14.38 -2.58 4.96
C LYS A 181 -15.65 -2.98 4.19
N LEU A 182 -15.99 -4.28 4.18
CA LEU A 182 -17.14 -4.82 3.42
C LEU A 182 -18.44 -4.95 4.24
N ASN A 183 -18.46 -4.47 5.50
CA ASN A 183 -19.66 -4.37 6.35
C ASN A 183 -20.48 -5.67 6.42
N ASN A 184 -19.83 -6.83 6.55
CA ASN A 184 -20.44 -8.15 6.63
C ASN A 184 -21.38 -8.53 5.45
N ARG A 185 -21.25 -7.84 4.33
CA ARG A 185 -22.07 -8.11 3.13
C ARG A 185 -21.71 -9.44 2.46
N TYR A 186 -20.46 -9.88 2.63
CA TYR A 186 -19.93 -11.08 2.00
C TYR A 186 -19.59 -12.14 3.02
N HIS A 187 -19.79 -13.39 2.64
CA HIS A 187 -19.15 -14.52 3.28
C HIS A 187 -17.67 -14.55 2.87
N TYR A 188 -16.80 -15.06 3.71
CA TYR A 188 -15.40 -15.19 3.37
C TYR A 188 -14.83 -16.57 3.74
N GLN A 189 -13.80 -16.97 3.02
CA GLN A 189 -12.99 -18.16 3.26
C GLN A 189 -11.53 -17.75 3.23
N ASN A 190 -10.78 -18.14 4.28
CA ASN A 190 -9.34 -17.94 4.29
C ASN A 190 -8.68 -18.77 3.19
N ILE A 191 -7.76 -18.18 2.46
CA ILE A 191 -6.96 -18.86 1.44
C ILE A 191 -5.67 -19.35 2.12
N PRO A 192 -5.33 -20.66 2.01
CA PRO A 192 -4.12 -21.20 2.59
C PRO A 192 -2.85 -20.52 2.05
N THR A 193 -1.93 -20.17 2.92
CA THR A 193 -0.72 -19.42 2.58
C THR A 193 0.26 -20.17 1.66
N ASN A 194 0.16 -21.49 1.58
CA ASN A 194 0.96 -22.32 0.65
C ASN A 194 0.47 -22.29 -0.80
N THR A 195 -0.64 -21.58 -1.10
CA THR A 195 -1.22 -21.47 -2.44
C THR A 195 -0.67 -20.29 -3.26
N HIS A 196 0.05 -19.40 -2.62
CA HIS A 196 0.64 -18.20 -3.23
C HIS A 196 1.93 -17.81 -2.52
N GLN A 197 2.72 -16.95 -3.12
CA GLN A 197 3.88 -16.37 -2.46
C GLN A 197 3.47 -15.57 -1.22
N GLU A 198 4.35 -15.49 -0.22
CA GLU A 198 4.11 -14.69 0.97
C GLU A 198 3.90 -13.23 0.59
N ILE A 199 2.86 -12.62 1.15
CA ILE A 199 2.52 -11.22 0.89
C ILE A 199 3.26 -10.35 1.89
N ILE A 200 4.35 -9.76 1.46
CA ILE A 200 5.20 -8.90 2.28
C ILE A 200 5.14 -7.48 1.75
N TYR A 201 4.86 -6.55 2.66
CA TYR A 201 5.03 -5.13 2.39
C TYR A 201 6.45 -4.74 2.73
N THR A 202 7.17 -4.27 1.73
CA THR A 202 8.57 -3.87 1.86
C THR A 202 8.70 -2.36 1.67
N ILE A 203 9.41 -1.71 2.56
CA ILE A 203 9.78 -0.30 2.48
C ILE A 203 11.07 -0.20 1.66
N GLY A 204 11.05 0.56 0.58
CA GLY A 204 12.24 0.97 -0.17
C GLY A 204 12.56 2.43 0.12
N ILE A 205 13.80 2.71 0.53
CA ILE A 205 14.29 4.05 0.85
C ILE A 205 14.97 4.60 -0.40
N ILE A 206 14.48 5.72 -0.93
CA ILE A 206 14.99 6.36 -2.16
C ILE A 206 16.00 7.44 -1.81
N THR A 207 15.70 8.27 -0.80
CA THR A 207 16.60 9.30 -0.30
C THR A 207 16.98 9.03 1.16
N HIS A 208 18.21 9.33 1.56
CA HIS A 208 18.61 9.31 2.97
C HIS A 208 18.45 10.70 3.58
N ASN A 209 17.61 10.80 4.58
CA ASN A 209 17.47 11.99 5.41
C ASN A 209 16.93 11.63 6.80
N SER A 210 17.07 12.52 7.77
CA SER A 210 16.64 12.31 9.16
C SER A 210 15.13 12.10 9.30
N ILE A 211 14.32 12.63 8.35
CA ILE A 211 12.86 12.49 8.40
C ILE A 211 12.47 11.05 8.05
N ASN A 212 13.14 10.45 7.06
CA ASN A 212 12.90 9.05 6.67
C ASN A 212 13.21 8.10 7.82
N GLU A 213 14.32 8.31 8.53
CA GLU A 213 14.67 7.51 9.70
C GLU A 213 13.61 7.63 10.80
N LYS A 214 13.18 8.86 11.12
CA LYS A 214 12.10 9.09 12.09
C LYS A 214 10.80 8.45 11.66
N PHE A 215 10.46 8.52 10.35
CA PHE A 215 9.24 7.89 9.85
C PHE A 215 9.29 6.36 9.96
N ILE A 216 10.42 5.74 9.67
CA ILE A 216 10.63 4.29 9.86
C ILE A 216 10.46 3.90 11.34
N LEU A 217 11.04 4.66 12.26
CA LEU A 217 10.86 4.44 13.69
C LEU A 217 9.39 4.58 14.11
N PHE A 218 8.68 5.58 13.55
CA PHE A 218 7.26 5.78 13.80
C PHE A 218 6.42 4.63 13.26
N LEU A 219 6.71 4.12 12.06
CA LEU A 219 6.05 2.95 11.47
C LEU A 219 6.23 1.70 12.35
N ASN A 220 7.37 1.55 13.01
CA ASN A 220 7.70 0.42 13.88
C ASN A 220 7.33 0.64 15.35
N SER A 221 6.74 1.79 15.71
CA SER A 221 6.27 2.04 17.07
C SER A 221 5.12 1.11 17.47
N GLU A 222 5.03 0.76 18.75
CA GLU A 222 3.96 -0.08 19.28
C GLU A 222 2.56 0.49 18.96
N LYS A 223 2.41 1.81 19.02
CA LYS A 223 1.17 2.51 18.64
C LYS A 223 0.76 2.22 17.19
N THR A 224 1.71 2.26 16.26
CA THR A 224 1.46 1.98 14.85
C THR A 224 1.22 0.49 14.60
N LYS A 225 1.97 -0.40 15.25
CA LYS A 225 1.78 -1.85 15.16
C LYS A 225 0.39 -2.28 15.61
N ILE A 226 -0.11 -1.75 16.74
CA ILE A 226 -1.48 -2.03 17.21
C ILE A 226 -2.49 -1.65 16.13
N LYS A 227 -2.38 -0.44 15.55
CA LYS A 227 -3.30 0.00 14.48
C LYS A 227 -3.25 -0.89 13.25
N LEU A 228 -2.05 -1.31 12.83
CA LEU A 228 -1.88 -2.20 11.69
C LEU A 228 -2.55 -3.55 11.95
N ASN A 229 -2.33 -4.13 13.14
CA ASN A 229 -2.95 -5.39 13.55
C ASN A 229 -4.49 -5.25 13.61
N ASP A 230 -5.01 -4.16 14.15
CA ASP A 230 -6.44 -3.85 14.16
C ASP A 230 -7.03 -3.72 12.75
N HIS A 231 -6.21 -3.37 11.75
CA HIS A 231 -6.61 -3.34 10.35
C HIS A 231 -6.37 -4.67 9.62
N GLY A 232 -5.99 -5.74 10.33
CA GLY A 232 -5.85 -7.08 9.78
C GLY A 232 -4.51 -7.34 9.08
N PHE A 233 -3.51 -6.47 9.28
CA PHE A 233 -2.13 -6.75 8.87
C PHE A 233 -1.42 -7.60 9.92
N ILE A 234 -0.43 -8.37 9.49
CA ILE A 234 0.40 -9.21 10.36
C ILE A 234 1.72 -8.47 10.58
N ILE A 235 2.04 -8.24 11.85
CA ILE A 235 3.31 -7.63 12.24
C ILE A 235 4.41 -8.69 12.10
N ARG A 236 5.49 -8.33 11.43
CA ARG A 236 6.68 -9.17 11.30
C ARG A 236 7.64 -8.87 12.47
N PRO A 237 8.39 -9.90 12.94
CA PRO A 237 9.37 -9.72 14.02
C PRO A 237 10.53 -8.79 13.64
#